data_d1da23f8abd3e3e41db952fed724de20
#
_entry.id   d1da23f8abd3e3e41db952fed724de20
#
_cell.length_a   1.000
_cell.length_b   1.000
_cell.length_c   1.000
_cell.angle_alpha   90.00
_cell.angle_beta   90.00
_cell.angle_gamma   90.00
#
_symmetry.space_group_name_H-M   'P 1'
#
loop_
_entity.id
_entity.type
_entity.pdbx_description
1 polymer ?
#
loop_
_entity_poly.entity_id
_entity_poly.type
_entity_poly.pdbx_seq_one_letter_code
_entity_poly.pdbx_strand_id
1 'polypeptide(L)'
;MQIEQTELLMAVFGAFDENIKQIERELNVSVISRGTELKITGEDEGVSIAARAITALLAMAGRGESIGTQTVQYVIGLAKDGRESEVHTMSRDVLCITAKGKPVKAKTLGQKKYMEAIRKNTIVMGVGPAGTGKTYLAVAAAVAAFRDKQVSRIILTRPAVEAGEKLGFLPGDLQSKVDPYLRPLYDGLFDMLGAENFTKYQERGSIEVAPLAYMRGRTLDDSFIILDEAQNTTPEQMKMFLTRLGFGSKAVITGDITQIDLPDGKQSGLREALRVLDGVEGIAQCFLTEKDVVRHELVQRIVKAYAEYENKKGKGKPAAKPAGKRLPTRRKKMMNHQINIGFETEVADENSVRELIRTCAERVLTSEQVDFDAEIDVTVVDADAIREMNAEYRNKDAVTDVLSFPMYEFLNGEPQEELEAEPDSGCVMLGDMILCYTRACEQAEQFGHSPARECGYLTTHSVLHLLGYDHERNDEDTRLMRSKEEDNLAFLGLTRD
;
A
#
# COMPACT_ATOMS: atom_id res chain seq x y z
N MET A 1 14.25 -41.54 -20.61
CA MET A 1 13.55 -40.58 -21.46
C MET A 1 14.52 -40.21 -22.58
N GLN A 2 14.19 -40.47 -23.85
CA GLN A 2 15.04 -40.11 -25.01
C GLN A 2 14.62 -38.74 -25.55
N ILE A 3 15.60 -37.87 -25.87
CA ILE A 3 15.39 -36.51 -26.36
C ILE A 3 16.13 -36.33 -27.67
N GLU A 4 15.40 -35.93 -28.70
CA GLU A 4 15.94 -35.89 -30.07
C GLU A 4 16.86 -34.68 -30.33
N GLN A 5 16.81 -33.64 -29.53
CA GLN A 5 17.55 -32.39 -29.75
C GLN A 5 18.29 -31.93 -28.50
N THR A 6 19.62 -31.93 -28.55
CA THR A 6 20.49 -31.53 -27.43
C THR A 6 20.35 -30.04 -27.07
N GLU A 7 20.01 -29.17 -28.03
CA GLU A 7 19.80 -27.73 -27.81
C GLU A 7 18.61 -27.45 -26.91
N LEU A 8 17.54 -28.25 -26.99
CA LEU A 8 16.38 -28.12 -26.11
C LEU A 8 16.70 -28.52 -24.66
N LEU A 9 17.59 -29.51 -24.51
CA LEU A 9 18.11 -29.90 -23.21
C LEU A 9 18.84 -28.73 -22.53
N MET A 10 19.71 -28.03 -23.24
CA MET A 10 20.45 -26.89 -22.67
C MET A 10 19.50 -25.77 -22.26
N ALA A 11 18.45 -25.51 -23.04
CA ALA A 11 17.43 -24.53 -22.69
C ALA A 11 16.64 -24.91 -21.42
N VAL A 12 16.33 -26.22 -21.26
CA VAL A 12 15.61 -26.71 -20.04
C VAL A 12 16.52 -26.74 -18.83
N PHE A 13 17.81 -27.10 -18.99
CA PHE A 13 18.76 -27.14 -17.87
C PHE A 13 19.05 -25.75 -17.30
N GLY A 14 19.07 -24.73 -18.19
CA GLY A 14 19.40 -23.36 -17.78
C GLY A 14 20.88 -23.13 -17.53
N ALA A 15 21.25 -21.91 -17.16
CA ALA A 15 22.62 -21.57 -16.85
C ALA A 15 23.10 -22.37 -15.61
N PHE A 16 24.26 -23.04 -15.73
CA PHE A 16 24.83 -23.85 -14.64
C PHE A 16 23.89 -24.92 -14.07
N ASP A 17 22.98 -25.46 -14.89
CA ASP A 17 21.97 -26.48 -14.52
C ASP A 17 21.00 -26.03 -13.42
N GLU A 18 20.79 -24.73 -13.27
CA GLU A 18 19.99 -24.15 -12.18
C GLU A 18 18.53 -24.66 -12.20
N ASN A 19 17.95 -24.81 -13.37
CA ASN A 19 16.58 -25.30 -13.55
C ASN A 19 16.43 -26.77 -13.14
N ILE A 20 17.40 -27.62 -13.51
CA ILE A 20 17.39 -29.04 -13.12
C ILE A 20 17.63 -29.20 -11.63
N LYS A 21 18.59 -28.45 -11.07
CA LYS A 21 18.83 -28.45 -9.61
C LYS A 21 17.58 -28.03 -8.83
N GLN A 22 16.77 -27.15 -9.39
CA GLN A 22 15.48 -26.78 -8.79
C GLN A 22 14.50 -27.95 -8.80
N ILE A 23 14.36 -28.66 -9.95
CA ILE A 23 13.52 -29.85 -10.08
C ILE A 23 13.96 -30.95 -9.10
N GLU A 24 15.26 -31.22 -9.04
CA GLU A 24 15.83 -32.23 -8.12
C GLU A 24 15.49 -31.89 -6.65
N ARG A 25 15.68 -30.66 -6.26
CA ARG A 25 15.43 -30.19 -4.87
C ARG A 25 13.95 -30.21 -4.51
N GLU A 26 13.05 -29.78 -5.42
CA GLU A 26 11.62 -29.66 -5.13
C GLU A 26 10.88 -31.01 -5.16
N LEU A 27 11.38 -31.96 -5.92
CA LEU A 27 10.77 -33.29 -6.10
C LEU A 27 11.55 -34.41 -5.45
N ASN A 28 12.69 -34.09 -4.82
CA ASN A 28 13.61 -35.07 -4.18
C ASN A 28 14.03 -36.20 -5.15
N VAL A 29 14.41 -35.81 -6.35
CA VAL A 29 14.88 -36.71 -7.41
C VAL A 29 16.28 -36.33 -7.85
N SER A 30 16.98 -37.25 -8.55
CA SER A 30 18.23 -36.93 -9.25
C SER A 30 18.05 -37.11 -10.77
N VAL A 31 18.52 -36.14 -11.54
CA VAL A 31 18.39 -36.10 -13.00
C VAL A 31 19.77 -36.11 -13.66
N ILE A 32 20.10 -37.16 -14.34
CA ILE A 32 21.39 -37.34 -14.99
C ILE A 32 21.18 -37.37 -16.52
N SER A 33 21.89 -36.50 -17.24
CA SER A 33 21.93 -36.52 -18.71
C SER A 33 23.15 -37.28 -19.20
N ARG A 34 22.93 -38.18 -20.16
CA ARG A 34 24.00 -38.85 -20.91
C ARG A 34 23.70 -38.76 -22.41
N GLY A 35 24.25 -37.73 -23.04
CA GLY A 35 23.94 -37.43 -24.44
C GLY A 35 22.48 -37.04 -24.62
N THR A 36 21.74 -37.83 -25.38
CA THR A 36 20.30 -37.64 -25.63
C THR A 36 19.39 -38.38 -24.63
N GLU A 37 19.98 -39.09 -23.65
CA GLU A 37 19.25 -39.83 -22.64
C GLU A 37 19.19 -39.08 -21.32
N LEU A 38 17.97 -38.89 -20.77
CA LEU A 38 17.74 -38.41 -19.42
C LEU A 38 17.31 -39.57 -18.51
N LYS A 39 18.06 -39.77 -17.43
CA LYS A 39 17.73 -40.70 -16.37
C LYS A 39 17.29 -39.96 -15.13
N ILE A 40 16.06 -40.20 -14.68
CA ILE A 40 15.50 -39.65 -13.46
C ILE A 40 15.44 -40.79 -12.44
N THR A 41 15.93 -40.52 -11.21
CA THR A 41 15.96 -41.52 -10.13
C THR A 41 15.47 -40.85 -8.84
N GLY A 42 14.67 -41.56 -8.05
CA GLY A 42 14.05 -41.10 -6.82
C GLY A 42 12.85 -41.97 -6.46
N GLU A 43 11.96 -41.46 -5.61
CA GLU A 43 10.68 -42.10 -5.31
C GLU A 43 9.75 -42.05 -6.56
N ASP A 44 8.94 -43.10 -6.76
CA ASP A 44 8.10 -43.26 -7.95
C ASP A 44 7.21 -42.06 -8.25
N GLU A 45 6.61 -41.46 -7.23
CA GLU A 45 5.78 -40.27 -7.38
C GLU A 45 6.61 -39.06 -7.84
N GLY A 46 7.74 -38.79 -7.19
CA GLY A 46 8.65 -37.71 -7.55
C GLY A 46 9.18 -37.84 -8.97
N VAL A 47 9.58 -39.07 -9.37
CA VAL A 47 10.06 -39.40 -10.71
C VAL A 47 8.96 -39.18 -11.77
N SER A 48 7.71 -39.57 -11.48
CA SER A 48 6.59 -39.38 -12.39
C SER A 48 6.28 -37.87 -12.60
N ILE A 49 6.27 -37.08 -11.52
CA ILE A 49 6.05 -35.63 -11.60
C ILE A 49 7.21 -34.96 -12.34
N ALA A 50 8.46 -35.31 -12.04
CA ALA A 50 9.64 -34.75 -12.69
C ALA A 50 9.63 -35.05 -14.23
N ALA A 51 9.29 -36.27 -14.61
CA ALA A 51 9.20 -36.65 -16.02
C ALA A 51 8.14 -35.81 -16.76
N ARG A 52 6.95 -35.61 -16.18
CA ARG A 52 5.89 -34.77 -16.75
C ARG A 52 6.32 -33.31 -16.85
N ALA A 53 6.92 -32.77 -15.81
CA ALA A 53 7.40 -31.40 -15.78
C ALA A 53 8.49 -31.16 -16.83
N ILE A 54 9.49 -32.04 -16.93
CA ILE A 54 10.56 -31.93 -17.92
C ILE A 54 9.99 -32.06 -19.34
N THR A 55 9.03 -32.95 -19.58
CA THR A 55 8.37 -33.08 -20.89
C THR A 55 7.65 -31.79 -21.28
N ALA A 56 6.95 -31.15 -20.36
CA ALA A 56 6.29 -29.89 -20.61
C ALA A 56 7.29 -28.77 -20.90
N LEU A 57 8.40 -28.68 -20.12
CA LEU A 57 9.47 -27.70 -20.35
C LEU A 57 10.18 -27.91 -21.71
N LEU A 58 10.43 -29.14 -22.11
CA LEU A 58 10.99 -29.45 -23.45
C LEU A 58 10.05 -28.98 -24.56
N ALA A 59 8.75 -29.20 -24.40
CA ALA A 59 7.76 -28.71 -25.37
C ALA A 59 7.72 -27.16 -25.42
N MET A 60 7.95 -26.45 -24.32
CA MET A 60 8.11 -24.99 -24.28
C MET A 60 9.39 -24.55 -25.00
N ALA A 61 10.53 -25.20 -24.71
CA ALA A 61 11.81 -24.92 -25.37
C ALA A 61 11.71 -25.13 -26.88
N GLY A 62 11.06 -26.20 -27.32
CA GLY A 62 10.83 -26.49 -28.76
C GLY A 62 10.01 -25.42 -29.48
N ARG A 63 9.27 -24.61 -28.77
CA ARG A 63 8.55 -23.44 -29.31
C ARG A 63 9.35 -22.13 -29.22
N GLY A 64 10.61 -22.21 -28.78
CA GLY A 64 11.48 -21.01 -28.60
C GLY A 64 11.14 -20.15 -27.36
N GLU A 65 10.47 -20.71 -26.37
CA GLU A 65 10.17 -20.03 -25.14
C GLU A 65 11.38 -20.04 -24.20
N SER A 66 11.65 -18.90 -23.54
CA SER A 66 12.71 -18.84 -22.52
C SER A 66 12.24 -19.52 -21.24
N ILE A 67 13.04 -20.47 -20.75
CA ILE A 67 12.76 -21.20 -19.52
C ILE A 67 13.61 -20.60 -18.40
N GLY A 68 12.97 -19.98 -17.43
CA GLY A 68 13.62 -19.48 -16.22
C GLY A 68 13.09 -20.21 -14.99
N THR A 69 13.71 -19.99 -13.84
CA THR A 69 13.39 -20.63 -12.55
C THR A 69 11.89 -20.49 -12.18
N GLN A 70 11.27 -19.35 -12.45
CA GLN A 70 9.83 -19.12 -12.21
C GLN A 70 8.95 -20.02 -13.09
N THR A 71 9.33 -20.19 -14.38
CA THR A 71 8.63 -21.09 -15.31
C THR A 71 8.73 -22.52 -14.82
N VAL A 72 9.92 -22.94 -14.39
CA VAL A 72 10.17 -24.30 -13.84
C VAL A 72 9.29 -24.54 -12.61
N GLN A 73 9.28 -23.61 -11.65
CA GLN A 73 8.47 -23.73 -10.44
C GLN A 73 6.98 -23.86 -10.76
N TYR A 74 6.50 -23.04 -11.70
CA TYR A 74 5.10 -23.08 -12.11
C TYR A 74 4.74 -24.42 -12.79
N VAL A 75 5.60 -24.91 -13.70
CA VAL A 75 5.39 -26.19 -14.38
C VAL A 75 5.44 -27.38 -13.42
N ILE A 76 6.33 -27.34 -12.42
CA ILE A 76 6.34 -28.33 -11.31
C ILE A 76 5.00 -28.32 -10.57
N GLY A 77 4.46 -27.13 -10.25
CA GLY A 77 3.15 -27.00 -9.61
C GLY A 77 2.03 -27.62 -10.44
N LEU A 78 2.00 -27.35 -11.75
CA LEU A 78 1.02 -27.96 -12.66
C LEU A 78 1.20 -29.47 -12.78
N ALA A 79 2.44 -29.97 -12.82
CA ALA A 79 2.70 -31.39 -12.89
C ALA A 79 2.29 -32.12 -11.59
N LYS A 80 2.41 -31.50 -10.43
CA LYS A 80 1.87 -32.01 -9.15
C LYS A 80 0.34 -32.13 -9.21
N ASP A 81 -0.33 -31.15 -9.82
CA ASP A 81 -1.79 -31.12 -9.98
C ASP A 81 -2.29 -31.98 -11.19
N GLY A 82 -1.41 -32.62 -11.99
CA GLY A 82 -1.78 -33.38 -13.19
C GLY A 82 -2.27 -32.52 -14.37
N ARG A 83 -1.91 -31.25 -14.40
CA ARG A 83 -2.39 -30.23 -15.36
C ARG A 83 -1.30 -29.71 -16.28
N GLU A 84 -0.18 -30.40 -16.42
CA GLU A 84 0.96 -30.01 -17.25
C GLU A 84 0.61 -29.84 -18.74
N SER A 85 -0.42 -30.53 -19.24
CA SER A 85 -0.90 -30.37 -20.63
C SER A 85 -1.45 -28.96 -20.91
N GLU A 86 -1.89 -28.22 -19.88
CA GLU A 86 -2.41 -26.87 -20.03
C GLU A 86 -1.31 -25.85 -20.37
N VAL A 87 -0.04 -26.17 -20.13
CA VAL A 87 1.12 -25.35 -20.53
C VAL A 87 1.15 -25.12 -22.06
N HIS A 88 0.69 -26.07 -22.86
CA HIS A 88 0.63 -25.91 -24.32
C HIS A 88 -0.29 -24.77 -24.78
N THR A 89 -1.26 -24.36 -23.94
CA THR A 89 -2.23 -23.35 -24.31
C THR A 89 -1.75 -21.95 -23.96
N MET A 90 -0.69 -21.81 -23.17
CA MET A 90 -0.22 -20.50 -22.63
C MET A 90 0.61 -19.69 -23.62
N SER A 91 1.28 -20.33 -24.58
CA SER A 91 2.42 -19.75 -25.29
C SER A 91 2.09 -18.94 -26.55
N ARG A 92 0.86 -18.97 -27.06
CA ARG A 92 0.53 -18.37 -28.36
C ARG A 92 0.09 -16.92 -28.34
N ASP A 93 -0.35 -16.40 -27.19
CA ASP A 93 -0.97 -15.10 -27.10
C ASP A 93 -0.03 -14.02 -26.54
N VAL A 94 0.64 -13.30 -27.42
CA VAL A 94 1.30 -12.03 -27.06
C VAL A 94 0.22 -10.98 -26.87
N LEU A 95 0.16 -10.38 -25.69
CA LEU A 95 -0.81 -9.31 -25.38
C LEU A 95 -0.32 -7.97 -25.93
N CYS A 96 0.93 -7.66 -25.67
CA CYS A 96 1.58 -6.41 -26.07
C CYS A 96 3.09 -6.63 -26.20
N ILE A 97 3.77 -5.73 -26.89
CA ILE A 97 5.23 -5.65 -26.92
C ILE A 97 5.64 -4.40 -26.15
N THR A 98 6.54 -4.54 -25.18
CA THR A 98 7.08 -3.42 -24.41
C THR A 98 7.92 -2.47 -25.26
N ALA A 99 8.22 -1.28 -24.77
CA ALA A 99 9.11 -0.32 -25.46
C ALA A 99 10.51 -0.91 -25.73
N LYS A 100 10.95 -1.87 -24.90
CA LYS A 100 12.22 -2.58 -25.03
C LYS A 100 12.15 -3.81 -25.95
N GLY A 101 11.05 -4.01 -26.67
CA GLY A 101 10.86 -5.15 -27.60
C GLY A 101 10.53 -6.48 -26.92
N LYS A 102 10.25 -6.52 -25.61
CA LYS A 102 9.92 -7.74 -24.90
C LYS A 102 8.42 -8.06 -25.05
N PRO A 103 8.03 -9.29 -25.42
CA PRO A 103 6.63 -9.67 -25.51
C PRO A 103 6.02 -9.87 -24.11
N VAL A 104 4.87 -9.27 -23.85
CA VAL A 104 4.05 -9.50 -22.66
C VAL A 104 3.11 -10.65 -22.93
N LYS A 105 3.23 -11.72 -22.14
CA LYS A 105 2.45 -12.96 -22.25
C LYS A 105 1.96 -13.38 -20.87
N ALA A 106 0.89 -14.19 -20.84
CA ALA A 106 0.51 -14.86 -19.61
C ALA A 106 1.60 -15.83 -19.16
N LYS A 107 2.00 -15.75 -17.90
CA LYS A 107 2.96 -16.66 -17.26
C LYS A 107 2.26 -17.77 -16.47
N THR A 108 0.97 -17.63 -16.21
CA THR A 108 0.13 -18.58 -15.47
C THR A 108 -1.21 -18.78 -16.16
N LEU A 109 -1.92 -19.86 -15.81
CA LEU A 109 -3.28 -20.11 -16.32
C LEU A 109 -4.29 -19.09 -15.83
N GLY A 110 -4.16 -18.63 -14.57
CA GLY A 110 -4.99 -17.56 -14.03
C GLY A 110 -4.81 -16.27 -14.82
N GLN A 111 -3.56 -15.88 -15.12
CA GLN A 111 -3.26 -14.73 -15.97
C GLN A 111 -3.83 -14.88 -17.38
N LYS A 112 -3.76 -16.09 -17.97
CA LYS A 112 -4.35 -16.35 -19.28
C LYS A 112 -5.86 -16.15 -19.28
N LYS A 113 -6.56 -16.74 -18.31
CA LYS A 113 -8.01 -16.57 -18.15
C LYS A 113 -8.39 -15.10 -17.96
N TYR A 114 -7.60 -14.36 -17.19
CA TYR A 114 -7.77 -12.93 -16.98
C TYR A 114 -7.61 -12.13 -18.28
N MET A 115 -6.57 -12.40 -19.07
CA MET A 115 -6.38 -11.76 -20.37
C MET A 115 -7.52 -12.07 -21.35
N GLU A 116 -8.00 -13.32 -21.37
CA GLU A 116 -9.15 -13.71 -22.19
C GLU A 116 -10.44 -13.01 -21.75
N ALA A 117 -10.65 -12.89 -20.46
CA ALA A 117 -11.79 -12.15 -19.90
C ALA A 117 -11.75 -10.68 -20.31
N ILE A 118 -10.58 -10.01 -20.23
CA ILE A 118 -10.41 -8.61 -20.67
C ILE A 118 -10.75 -8.46 -22.16
N ARG A 119 -10.39 -9.41 -23.00
CA ARG A 119 -10.73 -9.36 -24.44
C ARG A 119 -12.23 -9.46 -24.68
N LYS A 120 -12.92 -10.34 -23.96
CA LYS A 120 -14.32 -10.73 -24.24
C LYS A 120 -15.38 -9.85 -23.57
N ASN A 121 -15.06 -9.20 -22.46
CA ASN A 121 -16.04 -8.51 -21.64
C ASN A 121 -15.80 -6.99 -21.61
N THR A 122 -16.85 -6.24 -21.32
CA THR A 122 -16.82 -4.78 -21.19
C THR A 122 -16.23 -4.36 -19.85
N ILE A 123 -16.60 -5.06 -18.77
CA ILE A 123 -16.07 -4.82 -17.43
C ILE A 123 -15.41 -6.10 -16.92
N VAL A 124 -14.20 -6.00 -16.39
CA VAL A 124 -13.49 -7.14 -15.80
C VAL A 124 -12.97 -6.76 -14.43
N MET A 125 -13.29 -7.57 -13.43
CA MET A 125 -12.77 -7.47 -12.08
C MET A 125 -11.68 -8.51 -11.89
N GLY A 126 -10.42 -8.07 -11.79
CA GLY A 126 -9.25 -8.90 -11.53
C GLY A 126 -8.87 -8.85 -10.05
N VAL A 127 -9.21 -9.90 -9.31
CA VAL A 127 -9.04 -9.96 -7.85
C VAL A 127 -8.00 -11.01 -7.48
N GLY A 128 -7.12 -10.69 -6.53
CA GLY A 128 -6.13 -11.65 -6.02
C GLY A 128 -4.92 -10.98 -5.38
N PRO A 129 -3.99 -11.78 -4.83
CA PRO A 129 -2.86 -11.28 -4.07
C PRO A 129 -1.94 -10.36 -4.86
N ALA A 130 -1.17 -9.54 -4.13
CA ALA A 130 -0.11 -8.73 -4.73
C ALA A 130 0.92 -9.60 -5.47
N GLY A 131 1.44 -9.10 -6.62
CA GLY A 131 2.42 -9.82 -7.43
C GLY A 131 1.85 -10.85 -8.42
N THR A 132 0.54 -10.98 -8.54
CA THR A 132 -0.12 -11.81 -9.58
C THR A 132 -0.17 -11.14 -10.95
N GLY A 133 0.30 -9.88 -11.08
CA GLY A 133 0.38 -9.15 -12.34
C GLY A 133 -0.92 -8.52 -12.82
N LYS A 134 -1.95 -8.39 -11.96
CA LYS A 134 -3.27 -7.82 -12.29
C LYS A 134 -3.16 -6.49 -13.03
N THR A 135 -2.57 -5.51 -12.37
CA THR A 135 -2.42 -4.14 -12.88
C THR A 135 -1.53 -4.10 -14.12
N TYR A 136 -0.41 -4.81 -14.09
CA TYR A 136 0.52 -4.88 -15.22
C TYR A 136 -0.14 -5.43 -16.49
N LEU A 137 -0.91 -6.53 -16.39
CA LEU A 137 -1.63 -7.11 -17.52
C LEU A 137 -2.80 -6.23 -17.99
N ALA A 138 -3.47 -5.54 -17.06
CA ALA A 138 -4.50 -4.56 -17.41
C ALA A 138 -3.92 -3.40 -18.22
N VAL A 139 -2.76 -2.84 -17.79
CA VAL A 139 -2.05 -1.79 -18.54
C VAL A 139 -1.59 -2.29 -19.90
N ALA A 140 -1.04 -3.50 -19.97
CA ALA A 140 -0.63 -4.09 -21.26
C ALA A 140 -1.82 -4.28 -22.23
N ALA A 141 -2.99 -4.69 -21.70
CA ALA A 141 -4.22 -4.81 -22.49
C ALA A 141 -4.73 -3.44 -22.96
N ALA A 142 -4.67 -2.42 -22.11
CA ALA A 142 -5.04 -1.05 -22.46
C ALA A 142 -4.16 -0.48 -23.58
N VAL A 143 -2.84 -0.67 -23.47
CA VAL A 143 -1.90 -0.23 -24.51
C VAL A 143 -2.11 -0.98 -25.81
N ALA A 144 -2.39 -2.30 -25.77
CA ALA A 144 -2.74 -3.07 -26.96
C ALA A 144 -4.01 -2.52 -27.62
N ALA A 145 -5.10 -2.33 -26.88
CA ALA A 145 -6.36 -1.79 -27.40
C ALA A 145 -6.19 -0.37 -27.97
N PHE A 146 -5.35 0.45 -27.34
CA PHE A 146 -5.04 1.80 -27.82
C PHE A 146 -4.23 1.78 -29.12
N ARG A 147 -3.19 0.93 -29.22
CA ARG A 147 -2.41 0.76 -30.45
C ARG A 147 -3.25 0.23 -31.61
N ASP A 148 -4.17 -0.69 -31.31
CA ASP A 148 -5.11 -1.27 -32.28
C ASP A 148 -6.28 -0.34 -32.62
N LYS A 149 -6.31 0.88 -32.03
CA LYS A 149 -7.37 1.89 -32.23
C LYS A 149 -8.77 1.40 -31.84
N GLN A 150 -8.85 0.42 -30.92
CA GLN A 150 -10.12 -0.03 -30.35
C GLN A 150 -10.68 1.00 -29.37
N VAL A 151 -9.79 1.81 -28.76
CA VAL A 151 -10.12 2.93 -27.88
C VAL A 151 -9.28 4.15 -28.28
N SER A 152 -9.78 5.34 -27.98
CA SER A 152 -9.09 6.62 -28.25
C SER A 152 -8.27 7.13 -27.07
N ARG A 153 -8.57 6.63 -25.86
CA ARG A 153 -7.94 7.06 -24.62
C ARG A 153 -7.67 5.90 -23.66
N ILE A 154 -6.65 6.07 -22.82
CA ILE A 154 -6.38 5.22 -21.65
C ILE A 154 -6.54 6.10 -20.41
N ILE A 155 -7.35 5.68 -19.46
CA ILE A 155 -7.57 6.37 -18.19
C ILE A 155 -7.23 5.43 -17.05
N LEU A 156 -6.21 5.79 -16.26
CA LEU A 156 -5.80 5.04 -15.08
C LEU A 156 -6.20 5.84 -13.84
N THR A 157 -6.89 5.19 -12.96
CA THR A 157 -7.36 5.81 -11.73
C THR A 157 -7.13 4.88 -10.53
N ARG A 158 -6.92 5.49 -9.39
CA ARG A 158 -6.76 4.81 -8.11
C ARG A 158 -7.53 5.59 -7.05
N PRO A 159 -8.19 4.93 -6.08
CA PRO A 159 -8.70 5.64 -4.92
C PRO A 159 -7.50 6.30 -4.23
N ALA A 160 -7.60 7.58 -3.95
CA ALA A 160 -6.70 8.23 -3.04
C ALA A 160 -7.13 7.77 -1.64
N VAL A 161 -6.68 6.61 -1.24
CA VAL A 161 -6.83 6.11 0.12
C VAL A 161 -5.46 6.19 0.72
N GLU A 162 -5.41 6.89 1.77
CA GLU A 162 -4.33 6.90 2.69
C GLU A 162 -4.63 5.85 3.75
N ALA A 163 -3.73 4.94 3.94
CA ALA A 163 -3.65 4.21 5.18
C ALA A 163 -3.27 5.23 6.25
N GLY A 164 -4.29 5.88 6.87
CA GLY A 164 -4.05 6.88 7.93
C GLY A 164 -3.63 8.29 7.50
N GLU A 165 -3.18 8.51 6.25
CA GLU A 165 -2.78 9.84 5.79
C GLU A 165 -3.94 10.60 5.14
N LYS A 166 -4.34 11.72 5.69
CA LYS A 166 -5.23 12.68 5.01
C LYS A 166 -4.38 13.43 3.98
N LEU A 167 -4.80 13.50 2.71
CA LEU A 167 -4.15 14.22 1.58
C LEU A 167 -3.73 15.68 1.90
N GLY A 168 -4.02 16.15 3.10
CA GLY A 168 -3.68 17.45 3.64
C GLY A 168 -2.19 17.71 3.92
N PHE A 169 -1.36 16.68 4.10
CA PHE A 169 -0.04 16.86 4.72
C PHE A 169 1.15 16.95 3.77
N LEU A 170 1.02 16.61 2.50
CA LEU A 170 2.13 16.80 1.55
C LEU A 170 2.16 18.26 1.05
N PRO A 171 3.29 18.94 1.08
CA PRO A 171 3.44 20.27 0.48
C PRO A 171 3.25 20.19 -1.03
N GLY A 172 2.53 21.16 -1.62
CA GLY A 172 2.27 21.23 -3.06
C GLY A 172 0.79 21.22 -3.41
N ASP A 173 0.50 21.37 -4.71
CA ASP A 173 -0.86 21.25 -5.23
C ASP A 173 -1.39 19.82 -5.08
N LEU A 174 -2.71 19.66 -5.15
CA LEU A 174 -3.38 18.35 -4.98
C LEU A 174 -2.81 17.30 -5.94
N GLN A 175 -2.30 17.70 -7.09
CA GLN A 175 -1.74 16.82 -8.11
C GLN A 175 -0.36 16.26 -7.68
N SER A 176 0.51 17.10 -7.11
CA SER A 176 1.81 16.65 -6.58
C SER A 176 1.67 15.76 -5.35
N LYS A 177 0.63 15.97 -4.53
CA LYS A 177 0.33 15.12 -3.36
C LYS A 177 -0.15 13.71 -3.75
N VAL A 178 -0.84 13.56 -4.86
CA VAL A 178 -1.38 12.27 -5.32
C VAL A 178 -0.40 11.52 -6.22
N ASP A 179 0.57 12.21 -6.81
CA ASP A 179 1.53 11.65 -7.77
C ASP A 179 2.32 10.43 -7.24
N PRO A 180 2.81 10.40 -5.98
CA PRO A 180 3.48 9.22 -5.41
C PRO A 180 2.62 7.95 -5.45
N TYR A 181 1.33 8.06 -5.18
CA TYR A 181 0.39 6.92 -5.19
C TYR A 181 0.07 6.42 -6.60
N LEU A 182 0.28 7.26 -7.60
CA LEU A 182 0.06 6.92 -9.00
C LEU A 182 1.32 6.38 -9.69
N ARG A 183 2.50 6.47 -9.06
CA ARG A 183 3.78 5.99 -9.61
C ARG A 183 3.73 4.56 -10.14
N PRO A 184 3.15 3.56 -9.44
CA PRO A 184 3.08 2.21 -9.97
C PRO A 184 2.33 2.09 -11.30
N LEU A 185 1.37 2.99 -11.55
CA LEU A 185 0.63 3.06 -12.81
C LEU A 185 1.49 3.65 -13.92
N TYR A 186 2.28 4.68 -13.61
CA TYR A 186 3.25 5.26 -14.54
C TYR A 186 4.32 4.24 -14.96
N ASP A 187 4.85 3.46 -14.00
CA ASP A 187 5.87 2.45 -14.27
C ASP A 187 5.40 1.44 -15.30
N GLY A 188 4.15 0.97 -15.18
CA GLY A 188 3.55 0.07 -16.15
C GLY A 188 3.43 0.69 -17.55
N LEU A 189 3.00 1.94 -17.64
CA LEU A 189 2.90 2.66 -18.92
C LEU A 189 4.27 2.94 -19.54
N PHE A 190 5.27 3.31 -18.73
CA PHE A 190 6.64 3.54 -19.20
C PHE A 190 7.28 2.26 -19.74
N ASP A 191 7.06 1.11 -19.13
CA ASP A 191 7.56 -0.17 -19.65
C ASP A 191 6.93 -0.50 -21.01
N MET A 192 5.64 -0.22 -21.20
CA MET A 192 4.91 -0.54 -22.43
C MET A 192 5.17 0.46 -23.56
N LEU A 193 5.23 1.77 -23.27
CA LEU A 193 5.24 2.85 -24.27
C LEU A 193 6.62 3.49 -24.41
N GLY A 194 7.45 3.45 -23.37
CA GLY A 194 8.63 4.30 -23.20
C GLY A 194 8.26 5.72 -22.74
N ALA A 195 9.18 6.40 -22.07
CA ALA A 195 8.93 7.70 -21.46
C ALA A 195 8.49 8.77 -22.48
N GLU A 196 9.18 8.86 -23.62
CA GLU A 196 8.88 9.87 -24.66
C GLU A 196 7.46 9.75 -25.23
N ASN A 197 7.04 8.53 -25.57
CA ASN A 197 5.69 8.30 -26.11
C ASN A 197 4.62 8.55 -25.05
N PHE A 198 4.88 8.12 -23.80
CA PHE A 198 3.97 8.37 -22.70
C PHE A 198 3.72 9.86 -22.52
N THR A 199 4.78 10.69 -22.36
CA THR A 199 4.66 12.14 -22.21
C THR A 199 3.88 12.76 -23.37
N LYS A 200 4.20 12.37 -24.61
CA LYS A 200 3.47 12.85 -25.80
C LYS A 200 1.98 12.51 -25.80
N TYR A 201 1.60 11.31 -25.34
CA TYR A 201 0.18 10.92 -25.27
C TYR A 201 -0.53 11.57 -24.08
N GLN A 202 0.18 11.81 -22.97
CA GLN A 202 -0.35 12.53 -21.82
C GLN A 202 -0.63 14.00 -22.16
N GLU A 203 0.31 14.70 -22.81
CA GLU A 203 0.14 16.08 -23.26
C GLU A 203 -1.05 16.24 -24.25
N ARG A 204 -1.31 15.20 -25.05
CA ARG A 204 -2.45 15.18 -25.97
C ARG A 204 -3.77 14.78 -25.34
N GLY A 205 -3.78 14.46 -24.06
CA GLY A 205 -4.94 13.96 -23.35
C GLY A 205 -5.41 12.55 -23.78
N SER A 206 -4.57 11.81 -24.52
CA SER A 206 -4.86 10.42 -24.89
C SER A 206 -4.56 9.43 -23.77
N ILE A 207 -3.71 9.79 -22.83
CA ILE A 207 -3.44 9.06 -21.60
C ILE A 207 -3.63 9.98 -20.41
N GLU A 208 -4.45 9.56 -19.48
CA GLU A 208 -4.75 10.30 -18.26
C GLU A 208 -4.50 9.38 -17.06
N VAL A 209 -3.76 9.87 -16.07
CA VAL A 209 -3.59 9.21 -14.77
C VAL A 209 -4.08 10.20 -13.72
N ALA A 210 -5.13 9.83 -12.98
CA ALA A 210 -5.81 10.76 -12.09
C ALA A 210 -6.45 10.02 -10.90
N PRO A 211 -6.62 10.68 -9.74
CA PRO A 211 -7.38 10.14 -8.62
C PRO A 211 -8.82 9.80 -9.00
N LEU A 212 -9.38 8.79 -8.34
CA LEU A 212 -10.75 8.35 -8.58
C LEU A 212 -11.79 9.49 -8.42
N ALA A 213 -11.56 10.41 -7.51
CA ALA A 213 -12.45 11.57 -7.30
C ALA A 213 -12.66 12.43 -8.58
N TYR A 214 -11.65 12.48 -9.46
CA TYR A 214 -11.72 13.26 -10.71
C TYR A 214 -12.59 12.62 -11.79
N MET A 215 -13.07 11.39 -11.55
CA MET A 215 -14.02 10.71 -12.44
C MET A 215 -15.47 11.18 -12.23
N ARG A 216 -15.74 11.89 -11.11
CA ARG A 216 -17.10 12.32 -10.78
C ARG A 216 -17.65 13.30 -11.82
N GLY A 217 -18.90 13.09 -12.26
CA GLY A 217 -19.60 13.97 -13.23
C GLY A 217 -19.15 13.79 -14.69
N ARG A 218 -18.23 12.85 -14.97
CA ARG A 218 -17.75 12.59 -16.34
C ARG A 218 -18.49 11.41 -16.97
N THR A 219 -18.51 11.38 -18.29
CA THR A 219 -18.83 10.19 -19.10
C THR A 219 -17.58 9.87 -19.92
N LEU A 220 -17.11 8.63 -19.82
CA LEU A 220 -15.84 8.19 -20.38
C LEU A 220 -16.13 7.33 -21.62
N ASP A 221 -16.26 7.97 -22.79
CA ASP A 221 -16.49 7.30 -24.08
C ASP A 221 -15.16 6.88 -24.72
N ASP A 222 -15.20 5.84 -25.57
CA ASP A 222 -14.08 5.33 -26.36
C ASP A 222 -12.77 5.17 -25.56
N SER A 223 -12.89 4.76 -24.32
CA SER A 223 -11.80 4.74 -23.36
C SER A 223 -11.53 3.35 -22.79
N PHE A 224 -10.25 3.02 -22.58
CA PHE A 224 -9.88 1.90 -21.74
C PHE A 224 -9.57 2.43 -20.33
N ILE A 225 -10.38 2.05 -19.36
CA ILE A 225 -10.34 2.61 -18.02
C ILE A 225 -9.82 1.53 -17.06
N ILE A 226 -8.84 1.88 -16.22
CA ILE A 226 -8.31 0.97 -15.19
C ILE A 226 -8.52 1.64 -13.84
N LEU A 227 -9.24 0.95 -12.94
CA LEU A 227 -9.31 1.28 -11.52
C LEU A 227 -8.43 0.29 -10.75
N ASP A 228 -7.31 0.79 -10.24
CA ASP A 228 -6.37 0.01 -9.44
C ASP A 228 -6.64 0.16 -7.94
N GLU A 229 -6.22 -0.82 -7.12
CA GLU A 229 -6.44 -0.89 -5.66
C GLU A 229 -7.91 -0.65 -5.26
N ALA A 230 -8.81 -1.22 -6.03
CA ALA A 230 -10.25 -0.98 -5.92
C ALA A 230 -10.87 -1.50 -4.62
N GLN A 231 -10.18 -2.38 -3.87
CA GLN A 231 -10.62 -2.81 -2.54
C GLN A 231 -10.73 -1.63 -1.56
N ASN A 232 -9.97 -0.57 -1.84
CA ASN A 232 -9.93 0.66 -1.05
C ASN A 232 -10.96 1.71 -1.51
N THR A 233 -11.96 1.34 -2.30
CA THR A 233 -13.12 2.18 -2.60
C THR A 233 -14.25 1.91 -1.63
N THR A 234 -15.04 2.95 -1.32
CA THR A 234 -16.35 2.74 -0.69
C THR A 234 -17.39 2.25 -1.72
N PRO A 235 -18.53 1.66 -1.29
CA PRO A 235 -19.62 1.29 -2.19
C PRO A 235 -20.09 2.43 -3.09
N GLU A 236 -20.17 3.64 -2.56
CA GLU A 236 -20.57 4.85 -3.28
C GLU A 236 -19.55 5.23 -4.36
N GLN A 237 -18.25 5.14 -4.03
CA GLN A 237 -17.16 5.42 -4.96
C GLN A 237 -17.12 4.38 -6.09
N MET A 238 -17.29 3.10 -5.77
CA MET A 238 -17.34 2.03 -6.77
C MET A 238 -18.54 2.20 -7.69
N LYS A 239 -19.72 2.47 -7.15
CA LYS A 239 -20.93 2.75 -7.94
C LYS A 239 -20.75 3.98 -8.80
N MET A 240 -20.18 5.05 -8.25
CA MET A 240 -19.86 6.27 -8.98
C MET A 240 -18.95 5.95 -10.18
N PHE A 241 -17.87 5.19 -9.99
CA PHE A 241 -16.94 4.82 -11.04
C PHE A 241 -17.59 3.98 -12.14
N LEU A 242 -18.29 2.90 -11.78
CA LEU A 242 -18.94 2.00 -12.73
C LEU A 242 -19.96 2.71 -13.62
N THR A 243 -20.62 3.75 -13.10
CA THR A 243 -21.59 4.56 -13.85
C THR A 243 -20.94 5.64 -14.73
N ARG A 244 -19.61 5.72 -14.80
CA ARG A 244 -18.87 6.62 -15.72
C ARG A 244 -18.59 5.98 -17.06
N LEU A 245 -18.77 4.68 -17.18
CA LEU A 245 -18.53 3.96 -18.44
C LEU A 245 -19.42 4.47 -19.54
N GLY A 246 -18.80 4.98 -20.61
CA GLY A 246 -19.48 5.47 -21.81
C GLY A 246 -19.46 4.47 -22.95
N PHE A 247 -19.99 4.86 -24.09
CA PHE A 247 -20.03 4.02 -25.28
C PHE A 247 -18.62 3.72 -25.81
N GLY A 248 -18.42 2.52 -26.35
CA GLY A 248 -17.14 2.10 -26.88
C GLY A 248 -16.03 1.88 -25.84
N SER A 249 -16.36 1.99 -24.55
CA SER A 249 -15.38 1.89 -23.48
C SER A 249 -15.32 0.52 -22.82
N LYS A 250 -14.18 0.24 -22.21
CA LYS A 250 -13.88 -0.96 -21.43
C LYS A 250 -13.29 -0.58 -20.08
N ALA A 251 -13.70 -1.25 -19.03
CA ALA A 251 -13.16 -1.03 -17.69
C ALA A 251 -12.53 -2.31 -17.12
N VAL A 252 -11.35 -2.16 -16.55
CA VAL A 252 -10.68 -3.22 -15.78
C VAL A 252 -10.48 -2.72 -14.35
N ILE A 253 -10.98 -3.48 -13.40
CA ILE A 253 -10.93 -3.17 -11.98
C ILE A 253 -10.01 -4.17 -11.33
N THR A 254 -8.92 -3.70 -10.71
CA THR A 254 -7.94 -4.54 -10.04
C THR A 254 -7.96 -4.31 -8.53
N GLY A 255 -7.75 -5.37 -7.75
CA GLY A 255 -7.72 -5.24 -6.30
C GLY A 255 -7.35 -6.53 -5.56
N ASP A 256 -7.08 -6.38 -4.28
CA ASP A 256 -6.82 -7.47 -3.33
C ASP A 256 -7.77 -7.36 -2.15
N ILE A 257 -8.76 -8.25 -2.08
CA ILE A 257 -9.77 -8.23 -1.00
C ILE A 257 -9.23 -8.64 0.38
N THR A 258 -7.95 -9.01 0.46
CA THR A 258 -7.28 -9.33 1.74
C THR A 258 -6.52 -8.12 2.29
N GLN A 259 -6.23 -7.11 1.46
CA GLN A 259 -5.51 -5.89 1.81
C GLN A 259 -6.46 -4.69 1.66
N ILE A 260 -7.33 -4.51 2.65
CA ILE A 260 -8.31 -3.41 2.66
C ILE A 260 -7.85 -2.41 3.71
N ASP A 261 -7.46 -1.21 3.25
CA ASP A 261 -6.95 -0.11 4.06
C ASP A 261 -8.02 0.99 4.27
N LEU A 262 -9.29 0.60 4.22
CA LEU A 262 -10.41 1.52 4.50
C LEU A 262 -10.55 1.74 6.01
N PRO A 263 -10.88 2.95 6.44
CA PRO A 263 -11.19 3.24 7.84
C PRO A 263 -12.24 2.30 8.42
N ASP A 264 -12.15 2.03 9.72
CA ASP A 264 -13.04 1.13 10.45
C ASP A 264 -14.52 1.46 10.24
N GLY A 265 -15.30 0.40 10.05
CA GLY A 265 -16.75 0.49 9.76
C GLY A 265 -17.11 0.76 8.30
N LYS A 266 -16.16 1.09 7.42
CA LYS A 266 -16.43 1.26 5.98
C LYS A 266 -16.32 -0.08 5.24
N GLN A 267 -17.31 -0.37 4.41
CA GLN A 267 -17.29 -1.57 3.58
C GLN A 267 -16.57 -1.34 2.26
N SER A 268 -15.78 -2.32 1.83
CA SER A 268 -15.11 -2.27 0.53
C SER A 268 -16.12 -2.33 -0.62
N GLY A 269 -16.09 -1.30 -1.47
CA GLY A 269 -16.90 -1.23 -2.68
C GLY A 269 -16.59 -2.34 -3.67
N LEU A 270 -15.33 -2.81 -3.73
CA LEU A 270 -14.98 -3.98 -4.55
C LEU A 270 -15.68 -5.25 -4.05
N ARG A 271 -15.67 -5.50 -2.72
CA ARG A 271 -16.37 -6.66 -2.14
C ARG A 271 -17.87 -6.62 -2.40
N GLU A 272 -18.47 -5.45 -2.34
CA GLU A 272 -19.89 -5.28 -2.65
C GLU A 272 -20.16 -5.48 -4.14
N ALA A 273 -19.37 -4.86 -5.03
CA ALA A 273 -19.50 -4.99 -6.48
C ALA A 273 -19.38 -6.44 -6.95
N LEU A 274 -18.47 -7.23 -6.38
CA LEU A 274 -18.34 -8.66 -6.67
C LEU A 274 -19.62 -9.45 -6.34
N ARG A 275 -20.36 -9.06 -5.31
CA ARG A 275 -21.63 -9.72 -4.95
C ARG A 275 -22.80 -9.24 -5.80
N VAL A 276 -22.90 -7.93 -6.01
CA VAL A 276 -24.04 -7.29 -6.68
C VAL A 276 -24.03 -7.54 -8.19
N LEU A 277 -22.83 -7.60 -8.80
CA LEU A 277 -22.64 -7.72 -10.24
C LEU A 277 -22.35 -9.15 -10.70
N ASP A 278 -22.51 -10.14 -9.82
CA ASP A 278 -22.35 -11.54 -10.19
C ASP A 278 -23.44 -11.96 -11.18
N GLY A 279 -23.02 -12.61 -12.28
CA GLY A 279 -23.93 -13.06 -13.35
C GLY A 279 -24.44 -11.96 -14.28
N VAL A 280 -24.01 -10.70 -14.14
CA VAL A 280 -24.39 -9.63 -15.09
C VAL A 280 -23.66 -9.82 -16.41
N GLU A 281 -24.41 -9.88 -17.52
CA GLU A 281 -23.84 -10.02 -18.88
C GLU A 281 -22.87 -8.87 -19.21
N GLY A 282 -21.74 -9.20 -19.81
CA GLY A 282 -20.69 -8.22 -20.15
C GLY A 282 -19.75 -7.88 -18.99
N ILE A 283 -19.97 -8.44 -17.80
CA ILE A 283 -19.08 -8.32 -16.62
C ILE A 283 -18.47 -9.67 -16.31
N ALA A 284 -17.14 -9.72 -16.17
CA ALA A 284 -16.43 -10.92 -15.77
C ALA A 284 -15.66 -10.69 -14.45
N GLN A 285 -15.69 -11.70 -13.60
CA GLN A 285 -14.90 -11.75 -12.37
C GLN A 285 -13.79 -12.79 -12.52
N CYS A 286 -12.55 -12.39 -12.31
CA CYS A 286 -11.36 -13.22 -12.42
C CYS A 286 -10.62 -13.24 -11.10
N PHE A 287 -10.52 -14.43 -10.50
CA PHE A 287 -9.80 -14.62 -9.24
C PHE A 287 -8.43 -15.25 -9.54
N LEU A 288 -7.38 -14.49 -9.23
CA LEU A 288 -6.01 -14.98 -9.22
C LEU A 288 -5.65 -15.44 -7.82
N THR A 289 -4.77 -16.41 -7.73
CA THR A 289 -4.39 -17.06 -6.47
C THR A 289 -2.89 -16.93 -6.23
N GLU A 290 -2.42 -17.41 -5.09
CA GLU A 290 -0.97 -17.49 -4.78
C GLU A 290 -0.19 -18.27 -5.84
N LYS A 291 -0.82 -19.24 -6.55
CA LYS A 291 -0.21 -19.95 -7.67
C LYS A 291 0.09 -19.07 -8.88
N ASP A 292 -0.56 -17.91 -8.97
CA ASP A 292 -0.38 -16.93 -10.03
C ASP A 292 0.64 -15.84 -9.68
N VAL A 293 1.24 -15.87 -8.49
CA VAL A 293 2.25 -14.91 -8.04
C VAL A 293 3.56 -15.11 -8.82
N VAL A 294 3.96 -14.08 -9.55
CA VAL A 294 5.20 -14.03 -10.34
C VAL A 294 6.15 -13.04 -9.69
N ARG A 295 6.83 -13.46 -8.66
CA ARG A 295 7.81 -12.66 -7.90
C ARG A 295 9.15 -13.38 -7.79
N HIS A 296 10.21 -12.61 -7.50
CA HIS A 296 11.53 -13.16 -7.19
C HIS A 296 11.43 -14.17 -6.03
N GLU A 297 12.12 -15.30 -6.13
CA GLU A 297 12.04 -16.42 -5.17
C GLU A 297 12.34 -15.98 -3.72
N LEU A 298 13.32 -15.08 -3.54
CA LEU A 298 13.64 -14.53 -2.23
C LEU A 298 12.47 -13.72 -1.66
N VAL A 299 11.77 -12.93 -2.47
CA VAL A 299 10.61 -12.14 -2.03
C VAL A 299 9.46 -13.06 -1.61
N GLN A 300 9.23 -14.17 -2.34
CA GLN A 300 8.23 -15.17 -1.93
C GLN A 300 8.58 -15.79 -0.57
N ARG A 301 9.87 -16.10 -0.34
CA ARG A 301 10.34 -16.63 0.95
C ARG A 301 10.20 -15.61 2.08
N ILE A 302 10.46 -14.33 1.83
CA ILE A 302 10.26 -13.24 2.79
C ILE A 302 8.79 -13.16 3.18
N VAL A 303 7.87 -13.03 2.21
CA VAL A 303 6.43 -12.95 2.46
C VAL A 303 5.94 -14.16 3.26
N LYS A 304 6.37 -15.37 2.89
CA LYS A 304 6.03 -16.60 3.62
C LYS A 304 6.54 -16.59 5.06
N ALA A 305 7.77 -16.12 5.28
CA ALA A 305 8.36 -16.03 6.63
C ALA A 305 7.58 -15.05 7.53
N TYR A 306 7.16 -13.90 6.99
CA TYR A 306 6.32 -12.95 7.71
C TYR A 306 4.93 -13.53 8.02
N ALA A 307 4.27 -14.14 7.05
CA ALA A 307 2.96 -14.79 7.26
C ALA A 307 3.03 -15.92 8.31
N GLU A 308 4.11 -16.72 8.32
CA GLU A 308 4.34 -17.73 9.35
C GLU A 308 4.58 -17.12 10.73
N TYR A 309 5.24 -15.97 10.80
CA TYR A 309 5.47 -15.24 12.04
C TYR A 309 4.16 -14.66 12.61
N GLU A 310 3.35 -14.05 11.80
CA GLU A 310 2.02 -13.51 12.16
C GLU A 310 1.07 -14.62 12.61
N ASN A 311 1.02 -15.74 11.89
CA ASN A 311 0.24 -16.92 12.29
C ASN A 311 0.71 -17.54 13.63
N LYS A 312 1.99 -17.41 13.96
CA LYS A 312 2.52 -17.83 15.28
C LYS A 312 2.13 -16.86 16.39
N LYS A 313 2.09 -15.54 16.10
CA LYS A 313 1.57 -14.53 17.02
C LYS A 313 0.06 -14.72 17.30
N GLY A 314 -0.74 -15.03 16.28
CA GLY A 314 -2.20 -15.24 16.41
C GLY A 314 -2.61 -16.52 17.14
N LYS A 315 -1.76 -17.55 17.21
CA LYS A 315 -2.06 -18.82 17.90
C LYS A 315 -1.70 -18.86 19.38
N GLY A 316 -1.19 -17.76 19.94
CA GLY A 316 -0.70 -17.67 21.33
C GLY A 316 -1.73 -17.26 22.38
N LYS A 317 -3.04 -17.29 22.12
CA LYS A 317 -4.06 -17.04 23.16
C LYS A 317 -5.03 -18.20 23.27
N PRO A 318 -4.87 -19.11 24.28
CA PRO A 318 -5.97 -19.98 24.67
C PRO A 318 -7.00 -19.16 25.43
N ALA A 319 -8.28 -19.28 25.02
CA ALA A 319 -9.41 -18.72 25.73
C ALA A 319 -9.46 -19.32 27.16
N ALA A 320 -9.22 -18.50 28.17
CA ALA A 320 -9.44 -18.84 29.58
C ALA A 320 -10.77 -18.26 30.05
N LYS A 321 -11.65 -19.14 30.53
CA LYS A 321 -12.90 -18.84 31.25
C LYS A 321 -12.60 -18.12 32.59
N PRO A 322 -13.55 -17.33 33.12
CA PRO A 322 -13.31 -16.46 34.26
C PRO A 322 -13.31 -17.21 35.60
N ALA A 323 -12.26 -17.10 36.35
CA ALA A 323 -12.28 -17.37 37.79
C ALA A 323 -11.37 -16.34 38.47
N GLY A 324 -11.99 -15.52 39.31
CA GLY A 324 -11.31 -14.46 40.06
C GLY A 324 -10.20 -14.96 40.95
N LYS A 325 -9.10 -14.19 40.97
CA LYS A 325 -8.19 -14.00 42.11
C LYS A 325 -7.21 -12.86 41.80
N ARG A 326 -7.08 -11.98 42.77
CA ARG A 326 -6.13 -10.92 43.09
C ARG A 326 -4.92 -10.74 42.13
N LEU A 327 -4.75 -9.52 41.66
CA LEU A 327 -3.61 -8.98 40.91
C LEU A 327 -2.29 -9.08 41.72
N PRO A 328 -1.19 -9.46 41.05
CA PRO A 328 0.14 -9.02 41.44
C PRO A 328 0.47 -7.71 40.75
N THR A 329 1.03 -6.77 41.49
CA THR A 329 1.53 -5.46 41.06
C THR A 329 2.38 -5.56 39.79
N ARG A 330 1.88 -4.99 38.67
CA ARG A 330 2.61 -4.81 37.43
C ARG A 330 3.76 -3.82 37.63
N ARG A 331 5.00 -4.24 37.39
CA ARG A 331 6.11 -3.30 37.16
C ARG A 331 5.72 -2.42 35.97
N LYS A 332 5.69 -1.09 36.16
CA LYS A 332 5.50 -0.10 35.11
C LYS A 332 6.57 -0.32 34.04
N LYS A 333 6.18 -0.74 32.83
CA LYS A 333 7.05 -0.69 31.64
C LYS A 333 7.26 0.80 31.36
N MET A 334 8.49 1.27 31.31
CA MET A 334 8.76 2.62 30.80
C MET A 334 8.38 2.60 29.31
N MET A 335 7.46 3.47 28.92
CA MET A 335 7.11 3.69 27.51
C MET A 335 8.24 4.49 26.87
N ASN A 336 8.49 4.25 25.60
CA ASN A 336 9.55 4.89 24.83
C ASN A 336 8.87 5.74 23.75
N HIS A 337 8.37 6.95 24.16
CA HIS A 337 7.76 7.86 23.21
C HIS A 337 8.82 8.50 22.31
N GLN A 338 8.48 8.74 21.04
CA GLN A 338 9.32 9.40 20.05
C GLN A 338 8.73 10.79 19.75
N ILE A 339 9.52 11.83 19.99
CA ILE A 339 9.15 13.23 19.68
C ILE A 339 10.15 13.73 18.67
N ASN A 340 9.75 13.74 17.40
CA ASN A 340 10.57 14.20 16.28
C ASN A 340 10.40 15.71 16.11
N ILE A 341 11.49 16.48 16.19
CA ILE A 341 11.40 17.93 16.16
C ILE A 341 12.27 18.48 15.03
N GLY A 342 11.63 19.08 14.03
CA GLY A 342 12.23 19.78 12.91
C GLY A 342 12.14 21.31 13.07
N PHE A 343 13.13 22.04 12.51
CA PHE A 343 13.12 23.50 12.44
C PHE A 343 13.22 23.91 10.99
N GLU A 344 12.26 24.66 10.51
CA GLU A 344 12.23 25.29 9.18
C GLU A 344 12.52 26.79 9.24
N THR A 345 12.82 27.31 10.44
CA THR A 345 13.19 28.70 10.69
C THR A 345 14.37 28.77 11.64
N GLU A 346 15.13 29.89 11.60
CA GLU A 346 16.26 30.11 12.51
C GLU A 346 15.77 30.45 13.92
N VAL A 347 16.22 29.69 14.92
CA VAL A 347 15.95 29.91 16.33
C VAL A 347 17.28 30.09 17.07
N ALA A 348 17.40 31.13 17.90
CA ALA A 348 18.64 31.52 18.54
C ALA A 348 19.27 30.42 19.43
N ASP A 349 18.46 29.58 20.07
CA ASP A 349 18.91 28.43 20.86
C ASP A 349 18.03 27.22 20.55
N GLU A 350 18.22 26.66 19.37
CA GLU A 350 17.49 25.51 18.85
C GLU A 350 17.53 24.31 19.81
N ASN A 351 18.69 24.05 20.42
CA ASN A 351 18.84 22.90 21.31
C ASN A 351 17.98 23.02 22.58
N SER A 352 17.95 24.19 23.19
CA SER A 352 17.11 24.44 24.39
C SER A 352 15.63 24.38 24.06
N VAL A 353 15.20 24.91 22.91
CA VAL A 353 13.81 24.84 22.46
C VAL A 353 13.41 23.39 22.14
N ARG A 354 14.26 22.63 21.46
CA ARG A 354 14.07 21.21 21.18
C ARG A 354 13.85 20.38 22.45
N GLU A 355 14.72 20.58 23.45
CA GLU A 355 14.65 19.84 24.70
C GLU A 355 13.41 20.22 25.52
N LEU A 356 13.03 21.50 25.50
CA LEU A 356 11.81 21.99 26.13
C LEU A 356 10.55 21.36 25.53
N ILE A 357 10.42 21.38 24.20
CA ILE A 357 9.30 20.76 23.48
C ILE A 357 9.21 19.28 23.82
N ARG A 358 10.32 18.55 23.74
CA ARG A 358 10.37 17.13 24.09
C ARG A 358 9.91 16.86 25.50
N THR A 359 10.46 17.62 26.47
CA THR A 359 10.13 17.45 27.89
C THR A 359 8.65 17.74 28.17
N CYS A 360 8.06 18.76 27.56
CA CYS A 360 6.65 19.07 27.69
C CYS A 360 5.76 18.01 27.10
N ALA A 361 6.06 17.53 25.90
CA ALA A 361 5.30 16.46 25.22
C ALA A 361 5.34 15.15 26.01
N GLU A 362 6.52 14.69 26.41
CA GLU A 362 6.69 13.47 27.22
C GLU A 362 5.97 13.60 28.60
N ARG A 363 5.97 14.78 29.18
CA ARG A 363 5.26 15.04 30.44
C ARG A 363 3.74 14.88 30.26
N VAL A 364 3.16 15.41 29.21
CA VAL A 364 1.72 15.25 28.92
C VAL A 364 1.39 13.78 28.69
N LEU A 365 2.12 13.07 27.84
CA LEU A 365 1.90 11.65 27.59
C LEU A 365 1.97 10.81 28.87
N THR A 366 2.89 11.16 29.77
CA THR A 366 3.01 10.49 31.09
C THR A 366 1.85 10.82 32.02
N SER A 367 1.40 12.10 32.09
CA SER A 367 0.30 12.54 32.97
C SER A 367 -1.04 11.98 32.54
N GLU A 368 -1.23 11.82 31.22
CA GLU A 368 -2.43 11.23 30.63
C GLU A 368 -2.38 9.68 30.62
N GLN A 369 -1.32 9.08 31.18
CA GLN A 369 -1.16 7.64 31.34
C GLN A 369 -1.24 6.88 30.01
N VAL A 370 -0.75 7.50 28.91
CA VAL A 370 -0.64 6.84 27.62
C VAL A 370 0.14 5.54 27.79
N ASP A 371 -0.49 4.39 27.49
CA ASP A 371 0.01 3.04 27.81
C ASP A 371 0.61 2.31 26.61
N PHE A 372 0.88 3.05 25.53
CA PHE A 372 1.56 2.62 24.30
C PHE A 372 2.74 3.55 23.99
N ASP A 373 3.67 3.08 23.16
CA ASP A 373 4.78 3.88 22.66
C ASP A 373 4.21 4.84 21.60
N ALA A 374 4.20 6.16 21.87
CA ALA A 374 3.60 7.20 21.05
C ALA A 374 4.67 7.95 20.24
N GLU A 375 4.30 8.42 19.05
CA GLU A 375 5.11 9.27 18.18
C GLU A 375 4.37 10.58 17.90
N ILE A 376 5.10 11.71 17.95
CA ILE A 376 4.58 13.05 17.65
C ILE A 376 5.62 13.76 16.79
N ASP A 377 5.20 14.31 15.66
CA ASP A 377 6.04 15.14 14.80
C ASP A 377 5.78 16.61 15.08
N VAL A 378 6.86 17.36 15.33
CA VAL A 378 6.81 18.77 15.64
C VAL A 378 7.65 19.55 14.63
N THR A 379 7.04 20.52 13.94
CA THR A 379 7.75 21.43 13.05
C THR A 379 7.67 22.84 13.55
N VAL A 380 8.84 23.45 13.78
CA VAL A 380 8.95 24.85 14.16
C VAL A 380 9.14 25.70 12.92
N VAL A 381 8.21 26.63 12.68
CA VAL A 381 8.12 27.44 11.47
C VAL A 381 8.12 28.95 11.77
N ASP A 382 8.28 29.78 10.74
CA ASP A 382 8.12 31.21 10.83
C ASP A 382 6.66 31.69 10.77
N ALA A 383 6.44 32.99 10.90
CA ALA A 383 5.12 33.58 10.89
C ALA A 383 4.41 33.51 9.54
N ASP A 384 5.14 33.54 8.45
CA ASP A 384 4.55 33.49 7.09
C ASP A 384 4.10 32.07 6.79
N ALA A 385 4.92 31.07 7.08
CA ALA A 385 4.59 29.66 6.87
C ALA A 385 3.35 29.22 7.70
N ILE A 386 3.29 29.58 8.99
CA ILE A 386 2.11 29.20 9.81
C ILE A 386 0.84 29.95 9.38
N ARG A 387 0.97 31.18 8.87
CA ARG A 387 -0.17 31.94 8.31
C ARG A 387 -0.71 31.26 7.07
N GLU A 388 0.15 30.80 6.16
CA GLU A 388 -0.24 30.06 4.96
C GLU A 388 -0.98 28.78 5.37
N MET A 389 -0.43 28.00 6.30
CA MET A 389 -1.08 26.79 6.81
C MET A 389 -2.43 27.09 7.49
N ASN A 390 -2.52 28.15 8.30
CA ASN A 390 -3.77 28.54 8.96
C ASN A 390 -4.85 28.97 7.94
N ALA A 391 -4.44 29.65 6.87
CA ALA A 391 -5.33 30.01 5.78
C ALA A 391 -5.82 28.76 5.02
N GLU A 392 -4.92 27.81 4.75
CA GLU A 392 -5.22 26.57 4.02
C GLU A 392 -6.11 25.62 4.81
N TYR A 393 -5.77 25.35 6.09
CA TYR A 393 -6.43 24.30 6.88
C TYR A 393 -7.61 24.78 7.72
N ARG A 394 -7.59 26.04 8.15
CA ARG A 394 -8.66 26.64 8.99
C ARG A 394 -9.45 27.74 8.28
N ASN A 395 -9.13 28.06 7.03
CA ASN A 395 -9.70 29.21 6.26
C ASN A 395 -9.52 30.55 7.00
N LYS A 396 -8.43 30.71 7.78
CA LYS A 396 -8.11 31.94 8.54
C LYS A 396 -6.78 32.50 8.07
N ASP A 397 -6.81 33.54 7.22
CA ASP A 397 -5.60 34.22 6.76
C ASP A 397 -5.03 35.14 7.87
N ALA A 398 -4.44 34.51 8.88
CA ALA A 398 -3.83 35.19 10.03
C ALA A 398 -2.74 34.29 10.64
N VAL A 399 -1.69 34.94 11.16
CA VAL A 399 -0.65 34.26 11.94
C VAL A 399 -1.30 33.67 13.20
N THR A 400 -1.03 32.38 13.47
CA THR A 400 -1.37 31.72 14.73
C THR A 400 -0.09 31.32 15.47
N ASP A 401 -0.22 30.82 16.67
CA ASP A 401 0.89 30.38 17.54
C ASP A 401 1.20 28.89 17.35
N VAL A 402 0.15 28.05 17.32
CA VAL A 402 0.29 26.61 17.13
C VAL A 402 -0.89 26.04 16.34
N LEU A 403 -0.64 25.01 15.56
CA LEU A 403 -1.64 24.18 14.90
C LEU A 403 -1.40 22.72 15.30
N SER A 404 -2.47 22.02 15.64
CA SER A 404 -2.46 20.62 16.03
C SER A 404 -3.28 19.80 15.03
N PHE A 405 -2.73 18.70 14.57
CA PHE A 405 -3.32 17.81 13.58
C PHE A 405 -3.34 16.37 14.12
N PRO A 406 -4.41 15.98 14.85
CA PRO A 406 -4.52 14.64 15.41
C PRO A 406 -4.71 13.58 14.31
N MET A 407 -3.99 12.47 14.42
CA MET A 407 -4.10 11.32 13.50
C MET A 407 -5.23 10.37 13.89
N TYR A 408 -5.59 10.32 15.17
CA TYR A 408 -6.64 9.46 15.69
C TYR A 408 -7.70 10.27 16.40
N GLU A 409 -8.91 9.74 16.45
CA GLU A 409 -10.01 10.31 17.21
C GLU A 409 -9.89 9.90 18.68
N PHE A 410 -9.61 10.86 19.56
CA PHE A 410 -9.60 10.69 21.01
C PHE A 410 -10.71 11.50 21.66
N LEU A 411 -11.16 11.06 22.82
CA LEU A 411 -12.06 11.81 23.67
C LEU A 411 -11.49 11.84 25.09
N ASN A 412 -10.97 13.01 25.50
CA ASN A 412 -10.41 13.23 26.83
C ASN A 412 -9.37 12.17 27.26
N GLY A 413 -8.43 11.86 26.38
CA GLY A 413 -7.35 10.90 26.59
C GLY A 413 -7.67 9.44 26.22
N GLU A 414 -8.93 9.12 25.95
CA GLU A 414 -9.35 7.76 25.57
C GLU A 414 -9.50 7.66 24.05
N PRO A 415 -8.82 6.71 23.40
CA PRO A 415 -8.97 6.52 21.96
C PRO A 415 -10.37 6.03 21.61
N GLN A 416 -10.98 6.58 20.56
CA GLN A 416 -12.29 6.21 20.06
C GLN A 416 -12.23 5.16 18.93
N GLU A 417 -11.03 4.84 18.49
CA GLU A 417 -10.75 3.87 17.43
C GLU A 417 -9.55 3.00 17.81
N GLU A 418 -9.28 1.93 17.06
CA GLU A 418 -8.16 1.03 17.31
C GLU A 418 -6.86 1.72 16.87
N LEU A 419 -5.87 1.80 17.77
CA LEU A 419 -4.59 2.43 17.50
C LEU A 419 -3.64 1.44 16.83
N GLU A 420 -3.05 1.84 15.71
CA GLU A 420 -2.05 1.05 14.99
C GLU A 420 -0.66 1.63 15.19
N ALA A 421 0.30 0.79 15.56
CA ALA A 421 1.69 1.20 15.65
C ALA A 421 2.35 1.16 14.27
N GLU A 422 3.12 2.20 13.96
CA GLU A 422 3.92 2.29 12.75
C GLU A 422 4.87 1.08 12.62
N PRO A 423 4.97 0.44 11.44
CA PRO A 423 5.81 -0.75 11.25
C PRO A 423 7.29 -0.50 11.49
N ASP A 424 7.76 0.72 11.24
CA ASP A 424 9.18 1.09 11.30
C ASP A 424 9.60 1.56 12.70
N SER A 425 8.81 2.40 13.36
CA SER A 425 9.10 2.93 14.71
C SER A 425 8.56 2.03 15.82
N GLY A 426 7.48 1.29 15.55
CA GLY A 426 6.73 0.54 16.56
C GLY A 426 5.92 1.43 17.49
N CYS A 427 5.83 2.73 17.20
CA CYS A 427 5.09 3.74 17.93
C CYS A 427 3.75 4.03 17.24
N VAL A 428 2.77 4.52 18.01
CA VAL A 428 1.51 5.05 17.47
C VAL A 428 1.72 6.52 17.17
N MET A 429 1.61 6.94 15.91
CA MET A 429 1.68 8.34 15.49
C MET A 429 0.42 9.08 15.97
N LEU A 430 0.55 9.92 17.00
CA LEU A 430 -0.57 10.70 17.53
C LEU A 430 -0.96 11.86 16.63
N GLY A 431 0.00 12.40 15.89
CA GLY A 431 -0.22 13.51 14.97
C GLY A 431 0.90 14.53 14.94
N ASP A 432 0.65 15.63 14.21
CA ASP A 432 1.60 16.71 13.97
C ASP A 432 1.27 17.95 14.77
N MET A 433 2.32 18.66 15.17
CA MET A 433 2.26 19.98 15.78
C MET A 433 3.11 20.96 14.97
N ILE A 434 2.52 22.05 14.52
CA ILE A 434 3.23 23.15 13.87
C ILE A 434 3.28 24.33 14.84
N LEU A 435 4.47 24.76 15.23
CA LEU A 435 4.70 25.81 16.23
C LEU A 435 5.39 27.02 15.60
N CYS A 436 4.82 28.21 15.77
CA CYS A 436 5.49 29.47 15.44
C CYS A 436 6.21 30.02 16.65
N TYR A 437 7.54 29.77 16.75
CA TYR A 437 8.31 30.19 17.92
C TYR A 437 8.42 31.71 18.04
N THR A 438 8.49 32.46 16.94
CA THR A 438 8.47 33.92 16.93
C THR A 438 7.19 34.46 17.57
N ARG A 439 6.04 33.86 17.21
CA ARG A 439 4.74 34.26 17.80
C ARG A 439 4.65 33.89 19.28
N ALA A 440 5.21 32.76 19.68
CA ALA A 440 5.31 32.39 21.09
C ALA A 440 6.15 33.42 21.92
N CYS A 441 7.26 33.91 21.37
CA CYS A 441 8.06 34.96 22.00
C CYS A 441 7.27 36.28 22.14
N GLU A 442 6.56 36.72 21.11
CA GLU A 442 5.71 37.92 21.16
C GLU A 442 4.60 37.80 22.20
N GLN A 443 3.95 36.69 22.32
CA GLN A 443 2.92 36.40 23.31
C GLN A 443 3.50 36.38 24.73
N ALA A 444 4.69 35.79 24.89
CA ALA A 444 5.37 35.80 26.19
C ALA A 444 5.65 37.22 26.67
N GLU A 445 6.13 38.12 25.81
CA GLU A 445 6.29 39.54 26.15
C GLU A 445 4.95 40.23 26.49
N GLN A 446 3.92 39.97 25.69
CA GLN A 446 2.58 40.54 25.89
C GLN A 446 1.96 40.10 27.21
N PHE A 447 2.15 38.86 27.63
CA PHE A 447 1.56 38.30 28.85
C PHE A 447 2.48 38.40 30.08
N GLY A 448 3.71 38.88 29.92
CA GLY A 448 4.65 39.15 31.00
C GLY A 448 5.29 37.91 31.61
N HIS A 449 5.53 36.86 30.82
CA HIS A 449 6.23 35.64 31.26
C HIS A 449 7.36 35.24 30.28
N SER A 450 8.09 34.18 30.59
CA SER A 450 9.25 33.80 29.78
C SER A 450 8.84 33.13 28.46
N PRO A 451 9.62 33.29 27.36
CA PRO A 451 9.41 32.56 26.12
C PRO A 451 9.39 31.03 26.30
N ALA A 452 10.18 30.51 27.24
CA ALA A 452 10.19 29.08 27.57
C ALA A 452 8.84 28.64 28.14
N ARG A 453 8.19 29.43 28.96
CA ARG A 453 6.87 29.14 29.49
C ARG A 453 5.82 29.11 28.37
N GLU A 454 5.84 30.10 27.48
CA GLU A 454 4.86 30.18 26.38
C GLU A 454 5.04 29.01 25.42
N CYS A 455 6.27 28.73 25.01
CA CYS A 455 6.56 27.56 24.16
C CYS A 455 6.13 26.24 24.84
N GLY A 456 6.39 26.10 26.15
CA GLY A 456 5.94 24.93 26.92
C GLY A 456 4.41 24.86 27.03
N TYR A 457 3.72 26.00 27.18
CA TYR A 457 2.26 26.06 27.18
C TYR A 457 1.68 25.62 25.83
N LEU A 458 2.17 26.17 24.72
CA LEU A 458 1.70 25.81 23.37
C LEU A 458 1.95 24.35 23.05
N THR A 459 3.10 23.80 23.47
CA THR A 459 3.40 22.38 23.32
C THR A 459 2.43 21.50 24.12
N THR A 460 2.22 21.85 25.42
CA THR A 460 1.29 21.11 26.28
C THR A 460 -0.14 21.16 25.73
N HIS A 461 -0.58 22.33 25.32
CA HIS A 461 -1.88 22.58 24.70
C HIS A 461 -2.08 21.74 23.43
N SER A 462 -1.10 21.74 22.54
CA SER A 462 -1.15 20.98 21.31
C SER A 462 -1.22 19.47 21.57
N VAL A 463 -0.38 18.93 22.46
CA VAL A 463 -0.39 17.49 22.76
C VAL A 463 -1.69 17.07 23.44
N LEU A 464 -2.31 17.91 24.27
CA LEU A 464 -3.65 17.65 24.81
C LEU A 464 -4.70 17.60 23.69
N HIS A 465 -4.61 18.46 22.68
CA HIS A 465 -5.48 18.40 21.50
C HIS A 465 -5.28 17.10 20.71
N LEU A 466 -4.03 16.61 20.54
CA LEU A 466 -3.77 15.32 19.91
C LEU A 466 -4.41 14.15 20.69
N LEU A 467 -4.57 14.28 21.99
CA LEU A 467 -5.26 13.33 22.87
C LEU A 467 -6.76 13.62 23.02
N GLY A 468 -7.33 14.46 22.16
CA GLY A 468 -8.77 14.71 22.07
C GLY A 468 -9.35 15.59 23.17
N TYR A 469 -8.53 16.34 23.90
CA TYR A 469 -9.03 17.44 24.75
C TYR A 469 -9.37 18.64 23.88
N ASP A 470 -10.48 19.30 24.15
CA ASP A 470 -10.94 20.43 23.35
C ASP A 470 -11.66 21.48 24.23
N HIS A 471 -11.15 22.70 24.19
CA HIS A 471 -11.68 23.81 24.93
C HIS A 471 -12.83 24.55 24.21
N GLU A 472 -13.16 24.20 22.98
CA GLU A 472 -14.24 24.83 22.20
C GLU A 472 -15.58 24.09 22.31
N ARG A 473 -15.64 22.90 22.92
CA ARG A 473 -16.86 22.08 23.00
C ARG A 473 -17.87 22.63 24.00
N ASN A 474 -17.41 22.89 25.23
CA ASN A 474 -18.24 23.42 26.33
C ASN A 474 -17.37 23.96 27.49
N ASP A 475 -17.99 24.62 28.48
CA ASP A 475 -17.31 25.23 29.63
C ASP A 475 -16.61 24.19 30.54
N GLU A 476 -17.10 22.95 30.60
CA GLU A 476 -16.52 21.91 31.45
C GLU A 476 -15.22 21.37 30.81
N ASP A 477 -15.23 21.10 29.51
CA ASP A 477 -14.05 20.70 28.77
C ASP A 477 -12.99 21.80 28.77
N THR A 478 -13.40 23.06 28.62
CA THR A 478 -12.49 24.22 28.75
C THR A 478 -11.79 24.25 30.11
N ARG A 479 -12.50 24.03 31.20
CA ARG A 479 -11.92 24.00 32.56
C ARG A 479 -11.00 22.79 32.73
N LEU A 480 -11.40 21.63 32.23
CA LEU A 480 -10.62 20.39 32.31
C LEU A 480 -9.28 20.57 31.60
N MET A 481 -9.31 21.06 30.37
CA MET A 481 -8.09 21.24 29.57
C MET A 481 -7.15 22.26 30.22
N ARG A 482 -7.68 23.40 30.69
CA ARG A 482 -6.89 24.41 31.43
C ARG A 482 -6.24 23.87 32.70
N SER A 483 -6.95 23.03 33.46
CA SER A 483 -6.37 22.40 34.65
C SER A 483 -5.19 21.53 34.29
N LYS A 484 -5.33 20.72 33.23
CA LYS A 484 -4.25 19.85 32.77
C LYS A 484 -3.03 20.60 32.22
N GLU A 485 -3.26 21.70 31.50
CA GLU A 485 -2.20 22.60 31.03
C GLU A 485 -1.37 23.15 32.21
N GLU A 486 -2.04 23.77 33.20
CA GLU A 486 -1.35 24.36 34.35
C GLU A 486 -0.69 23.29 35.25
N ASP A 487 -1.31 22.12 35.43
CA ASP A 487 -0.73 21.03 36.23
C ASP A 487 0.57 20.49 35.60
N ASN A 488 0.61 20.35 34.28
CA ASN A 488 1.82 19.87 33.55
C ASN A 488 2.92 20.93 33.56
N LEU A 489 2.57 22.23 33.36
CA LEU A 489 3.52 23.35 33.41
C LEU A 489 4.08 23.55 34.83
N ALA A 490 3.25 23.48 35.84
CA ALA A 490 3.67 23.58 37.24
C ALA A 490 4.63 22.45 37.63
N PHE A 491 4.37 21.25 37.20
CA PHE A 491 5.27 20.09 37.41
C PHE A 491 6.66 20.33 36.82
N LEU A 492 6.74 21.00 35.67
CA LEU A 492 8.00 21.32 34.97
C LEU A 492 8.66 22.63 35.50
N GLY A 493 8.07 23.29 36.46
CA GLY A 493 8.56 24.56 36.98
C GLY A 493 8.36 25.76 36.05
N LEU A 494 7.48 25.61 35.04
CA LEU A 494 7.11 26.66 34.08
C LEU A 494 5.90 27.43 34.60
N THR A 495 6.08 28.16 35.71
CA THR A 495 5.01 28.93 36.36
C THR A 495 4.83 30.34 35.79
N ARG A 496 3.78 31.04 36.18
CA ARG A 496 3.46 32.40 35.72
C ARG A 496 4.23 33.52 36.44
N ASP A 497 5.14 33.18 37.29
CA ASP A 497 5.90 34.16 38.10
C ASP A 497 7.15 34.66 37.37
#